data_4c07a083b80d19f61c72854a877deb68
#
_entry.id   4c07a083b80d19f61c72854a877deb68
#
_cell.length_a   1.000
_cell.length_b   1.000
_cell.length_c   1.000
_cell.angle_alpha   90.00
_cell.angle_beta   90.00
_cell.angle_gamma   90.00
#
_symmetry.space_group_name_H-M   'P 1'
#
loop_
_entity.id
_entity.type
_entity.pdbx_description
1 polymer ?
#
loop_
_entity_poly.entity_id
_entity_poly.type
_entity_poly.pdbx_seq_one_letter_code
_entity_poly.pdbx_strand_id
1 'polypeptide(L)'
;MMEKHLRMICILGIAGLLLTGCGNTTEENQNPLQNVYATMEAHSYEEALAQLKEIEAERDNRQEISRLMGICYIGTGQYEEAVEALETALSYNEGFLHEVDYDINQYLAVAYYHLGRYEEAEHVYGAMAELRPKDAQVHFQHGVTLLELGRYEDSKEAFDRAVALEPADYDRIIDIYKAFYQYGYRDLGLEYVEAAMTNTSKMSDYDRGRMYYHTGQYNLAVSALEKVSKDTYEDTALYLGMSYEAMGDYNYAASVYNSGIENSTDPALFNQLGLCQMKRGAYEEALAAFKQGLACEDTSLQQSLRFNEAVAYEYLADFETAKKLMESYLKDYPNDAQAQREYEFLKTR
;
A
#
# COMPACT_ATOMS: atom_id res chain seq x y z
N MET A 1 -13.36 8.43 -2.11
CA MET A 1 -12.30 8.05 -3.07
C MET A 1 -10.97 7.67 -2.39
N MET A 2 -10.78 7.96 -1.10
CA MET A 2 -9.57 7.57 -0.32
C MET A 2 -9.68 6.21 0.42
N GLU A 3 -10.86 5.59 0.46
CA GLU A 3 -11.14 4.39 1.29
C GLU A 3 -10.35 3.11 0.91
N LYS A 4 -9.74 3.05 -0.26
CA LYS A 4 -9.05 1.83 -0.72
C LYS A 4 -7.53 1.87 -0.60
N HIS A 5 -6.93 3.04 -0.42
CA HIS A 5 -5.46 3.16 -0.38
C HIS A 5 -4.83 2.64 0.93
N LEU A 6 -5.55 2.65 2.06
CA LEU A 6 -5.01 2.14 3.31
C LEU A 6 -4.93 0.61 3.35
N ARG A 7 -5.81 -0.09 2.63
CA ARG A 7 -5.70 -1.56 2.48
C ARG A 7 -4.37 -2.00 1.87
N MET A 8 -3.70 -1.11 1.15
CA MET A 8 -2.41 -1.35 0.49
C MET A 8 -1.19 -1.01 1.35
N ILE A 9 -1.33 -0.08 2.32
CA ILE A 9 -0.22 0.31 3.23
C ILE A 9 0.25 -0.89 4.07
N CYS A 10 -0.63 -1.86 4.36
CA CYS A 10 -0.26 -3.07 5.08
C CYS A 10 0.64 -4.04 4.28
N ILE A 11 0.70 -3.93 2.96
CA ILE A 11 1.43 -4.89 2.09
C ILE A 11 2.87 -4.45 1.86
N LEU A 12 3.17 -3.16 1.81
CA LEU A 12 4.50 -2.64 1.47
C LEU A 12 5.58 -2.89 2.54
N GLY A 13 5.19 -3.21 3.79
CA GLY A 13 6.14 -3.62 4.84
C GLY A 13 6.66 -5.06 4.73
N ILE A 14 6.10 -5.89 3.84
CA ILE A 14 6.39 -7.34 3.74
C ILE A 14 7.63 -7.64 2.87
N ALA A 15 7.96 -6.75 1.94
CA ALA A 15 9.06 -6.97 0.98
C ALA A 15 10.47 -7.01 1.59
N GLY A 16 10.63 -6.56 2.84
CA GLY A 16 11.93 -6.47 3.51
C GLY A 16 12.35 -7.70 4.36
N LEU A 17 11.46 -8.67 4.56
CA LEU A 17 11.70 -9.80 5.48
C LEU A 17 12.11 -11.11 4.79
N LEU A 18 12.15 -11.14 3.47
CA LEU A 18 12.63 -12.31 2.74
C LEU A 18 14.16 -12.32 2.78
N LEU A 19 14.76 -13.34 3.36
CA LEU A 19 16.14 -13.77 3.16
C LEU A 19 17.21 -13.32 4.18
N THR A 20 17.25 -14.01 5.31
CA THR A 20 18.51 -14.28 5.96
C THR A 20 18.75 -15.80 6.05
N GLY A 21 18.95 -16.42 4.90
CA GLY A 21 19.46 -17.77 4.79
C GLY A 21 20.87 -17.71 4.19
N CYS A 22 21.90 -17.45 5.01
CA CYS A 22 23.30 -17.62 4.60
C CYS A 22 23.65 -19.10 4.58
N GLY A 23 23.76 -19.68 3.39
CA GLY A 23 24.34 -21.01 3.18
C GLY A 23 25.42 -20.96 2.10
N ASN A 24 26.67 -21.15 2.49
CA ASN A 24 27.78 -21.40 1.58
C ASN A 24 27.54 -22.74 0.87
N THR A 25 27.48 -22.77 -0.46
CA THR A 25 27.23 -23.97 -1.25
C THR A 25 28.48 -24.44 -1.95
N THR A 26 28.87 -25.67 -1.67
CA THR A 26 29.56 -26.56 -2.60
C THR A 26 28.52 -27.28 -3.45
N GLU A 27 28.74 -27.32 -4.77
CA GLU A 27 27.88 -28.01 -5.75
C GLU A 27 27.70 -29.48 -5.35
N GLU A 28 26.47 -29.89 -4.99
CA GLU A 28 25.90 -31.23 -5.14
C GLU A 28 24.58 -31.48 -4.38
N ASN A 29 24.04 -30.43 -3.65
CA ASN A 29 22.67 -30.51 -3.14
C ASN A 29 22.02 -29.14 -3.31
N GLN A 30 21.46 -28.86 -4.48
CA GLN A 30 20.61 -27.69 -4.66
C GLN A 30 19.38 -27.89 -3.77
N ASN A 31 19.27 -27.04 -2.75
CA ASN A 31 18.05 -26.98 -1.94
C ASN A 31 16.86 -26.76 -2.88
N PRO A 32 15.88 -27.68 -2.97
CA PRO A 32 14.77 -27.56 -3.92
C PRO A 32 13.99 -26.24 -3.75
N LEU A 33 14.08 -25.58 -2.59
CA LEU A 33 13.46 -24.29 -2.32
C LEU A 33 14.24 -23.09 -2.89
N GLN A 34 15.49 -23.27 -3.35
CA GLN A 34 16.30 -22.13 -3.83
C GLN A 34 15.68 -21.44 -5.05
N ASN A 35 15.12 -22.20 -5.98
CA ASN A 35 14.42 -21.64 -7.14
C ASN A 35 13.12 -20.94 -6.72
N VAL A 36 12.40 -21.50 -5.73
CA VAL A 36 11.18 -20.89 -5.19
C VAL A 36 11.49 -19.50 -4.62
N TYR A 37 12.54 -19.38 -3.80
CA TYR A 37 12.93 -18.07 -3.26
C TYR A 37 13.24 -17.05 -4.36
N ALA A 38 14.01 -17.44 -5.38
CA ALA A 38 14.34 -16.55 -6.49
C ALA A 38 13.08 -16.11 -7.28
N THR A 39 12.12 -17.04 -7.45
CA THR A 39 10.84 -16.75 -8.11
C THR A 39 9.97 -15.80 -7.27
N MET A 40 9.97 -15.99 -5.93
CA MET A 40 9.27 -15.09 -5.01
C MET A 40 9.91 -13.70 -4.94
N GLU A 41 11.25 -13.60 -4.99
CA GLU A 41 11.98 -12.32 -5.09
C GLU A 41 11.62 -11.55 -6.38
N ALA A 42 11.33 -12.27 -7.46
CA ALA A 42 10.83 -11.69 -8.70
C ALA A 42 9.31 -11.40 -8.67
N HIS A 43 8.65 -11.52 -7.51
CA HIS A 43 7.20 -11.35 -7.33
C HIS A 43 6.32 -12.26 -8.20
N SER A 44 6.87 -13.35 -8.74
CA SER A 44 6.14 -14.34 -9.56
C SER A 44 5.48 -15.40 -8.69
N TYR A 45 4.51 -14.99 -7.86
CA TYR A 45 3.93 -15.84 -6.80
C TYR A 45 3.14 -17.05 -7.33
N GLU A 46 2.46 -16.93 -8.48
CA GLU A 46 1.78 -18.07 -9.13
C GLU A 46 2.77 -19.15 -9.57
N GLU A 47 3.90 -18.74 -10.15
CA GLU A 47 4.96 -19.67 -10.55
C GLU A 47 5.62 -20.32 -9.33
N ALA A 48 5.90 -19.54 -8.28
CA ALA A 48 6.42 -20.05 -7.01
C ALA A 48 5.47 -21.08 -6.38
N LEU A 49 4.14 -20.81 -6.39
CA LEU A 49 3.13 -21.79 -5.95
C LEU A 49 3.15 -23.08 -6.76
N ALA A 50 3.32 -22.98 -8.08
CA ALA A 50 3.42 -24.17 -8.94
C ALA A 50 4.66 -25.00 -8.57
N GLN A 51 5.82 -24.35 -8.38
CA GLN A 51 7.07 -25.01 -7.96
C GLN A 51 6.91 -25.66 -6.58
N LEU A 52 6.30 -25.00 -5.61
CA LEU A 52 6.07 -25.53 -4.26
C LEU A 52 5.20 -26.79 -4.26
N LYS A 53 4.19 -26.85 -5.14
CA LYS A 53 3.30 -28.03 -5.27
C LYS A 53 3.98 -29.24 -5.87
N GLU A 54 5.09 -29.06 -6.60
CA GLU A 54 5.89 -30.15 -7.18
C GLU A 54 6.94 -30.69 -6.20
N ILE A 55 7.30 -29.92 -5.17
CA ILE A 55 8.30 -30.34 -4.18
C ILE A 55 7.65 -31.35 -3.21
N GLU A 56 8.25 -32.55 -3.07
CA GLU A 56 7.82 -33.53 -2.09
C GLU A 56 8.12 -33.00 -0.68
N ALA A 57 7.07 -32.93 0.15
CA ALA A 57 7.15 -32.40 1.51
C ALA A 57 7.73 -33.47 2.47
N GLU A 58 9.02 -33.40 2.73
CA GLU A 58 9.68 -34.19 3.75
C GLU A 58 9.47 -33.61 5.15
N ARG A 59 9.73 -34.38 6.19
CA ARG A 59 9.52 -33.91 7.59
C ARG A 59 10.27 -32.61 7.88
N ASP A 60 11.47 -32.46 7.35
CA ASP A 60 12.38 -31.34 7.69
C ASP A 60 12.05 -30.04 6.91
N ASN A 61 11.27 -30.10 5.83
CA ASN A 61 10.94 -28.93 5.02
C ASN A 61 9.44 -28.59 4.94
N ARG A 62 8.56 -29.43 5.51
CA ARG A 62 7.10 -29.26 5.38
C ARG A 62 6.57 -27.95 5.99
N GLN A 63 7.15 -27.51 7.14
CA GLN A 63 6.76 -26.22 7.74
C GLN A 63 7.12 -25.07 6.81
N GLU A 64 8.35 -25.11 6.26
CA GLU A 64 8.82 -24.08 5.36
C GLU A 64 8.03 -24.04 4.05
N ILE A 65 7.73 -25.19 3.45
CA ILE A 65 6.88 -25.28 2.25
C ILE A 65 5.52 -24.66 2.52
N SER A 66 4.85 -25.03 3.62
CA SER A 66 3.54 -24.49 3.97
C SER A 66 3.61 -22.97 4.24
N ARG A 67 4.66 -22.47 4.88
CA ARG A 67 4.91 -21.04 5.10
C ARG A 67 5.03 -20.30 3.76
N LEU A 68 5.89 -20.78 2.87
CA LEU A 68 6.10 -20.17 1.56
C LEU A 68 4.83 -20.20 0.70
N MET A 69 4.04 -21.29 0.75
CA MET A 69 2.73 -21.34 0.09
C MET A 69 1.80 -20.26 0.64
N GLY A 70 1.75 -20.07 1.95
CA GLY A 70 0.94 -19.02 2.58
C GLY A 70 1.35 -17.62 2.10
N ILE A 71 2.66 -17.33 2.04
CA ILE A 71 3.18 -16.06 1.52
C ILE A 71 2.79 -15.85 0.05
N CYS A 72 2.95 -16.88 -0.79
CA CYS A 72 2.57 -16.81 -2.20
C CYS A 72 1.06 -16.62 -2.36
N TYR A 73 0.22 -17.26 -1.55
CA TYR A 73 -1.22 -17.05 -1.55
C TYR A 73 -1.60 -15.62 -1.16
N ILE A 74 -0.90 -15.00 -0.20
CA ILE A 74 -1.08 -13.56 0.09
C ILE A 74 -0.72 -12.73 -1.14
N GLY A 75 0.43 -13.01 -1.77
CA GLY A 75 0.89 -12.28 -2.96
C GLY A 75 -0.06 -12.38 -4.16
N THR A 76 -0.85 -13.46 -4.25
CA THR A 76 -1.88 -13.66 -5.30
C THR A 76 -3.30 -13.26 -4.84
N GLY A 77 -3.45 -12.73 -3.62
CA GLY A 77 -4.75 -12.30 -3.08
C GLY A 77 -5.69 -13.44 -2.65
N GLN A 78 -5.17 -14.67 -2.52
CA GLN A 78 -5.91 -15.88 -2.10
C GLN A 78 -5.79 -16.03 -0.59
N TYR A 79 -6.47 -15.16 0.16
CA TYR A 79 -6.26 -15.02 1.61
C TYR A 79 -6.80 -16.19 2.43
N GLU A 80 -7.88 -16.86 2.00
CA GLU A 80 -8.41 -18.06 2.64
C GLU A 80 -7.37 -19.21 2.56
N GLU A 81 -6.81 -19.45 1.38
CA GLU A 81 -5.78 -20.46 1.17
C GLU A 81 -4.50 -20.11 1.91
N ALA A 82 -4.20 -18.80 2.04
CA ALA A 82 -3.06 -18.34 2.84
C ALA A 82 -3.23 -18.71 4.31
N VAL A 83 -4.42 -18.49 4.89
CA VAL A 83 -4.72 -18.88 6.26
C VAL A 83 -4.53 -20.39 6.45
N GLU A 84 -5.13 -21.22 5.58
CA GLU A 84 -4.99 -22.67 5.67
C GLU A 84 -3.54 -23.15 5.61
N ALA A 85 -2.75 -22.58 4.72
CA ALA A 85 -1.34 -22.92 4.56
C ALA A 85 -0.50 -22.50 5.77
N LEU A 86 -0.74 -21.30 6.32
CA LEU A 86 0.00 -20.77 7.47
C LEU A 86 -0.38 -21.46 8.77
N GLU A 87 -1.66 -21.76 9.00
CA GLU A 87 -2.10 -22.60 10.13
C GLU A 87 -1.50 -24.00 10.05
N THR A 88 -1.43 -24.56 8.84
CA THR A 88 -0.74 -25.85 8.60
C THR A 88 0.74 -25.74 8.97
N ALA A 89 1.43 -24.66 8.57
CA ALA A 89 2.82 -24.44 8.94
C ALA A 89 3.03 -24.38 10.46
N LEU A 90 2.14 -23.68 11.18
CA LEU A 90 2.17 -23.62 12.65
C LEU A 90 1.89 -24.98 13.31
N SER A 91 1.07 -25.85 12.69
CA SER A 91 0.75 -27.18 13.24
C SER A 91 1.95 -28.12 13.30
N TYR A 92 3.01 -27.83 12.54
CA TYR A 92 4.25 -28.61 12.56
C TYR A 92 5.21 -28.23 13.70
N ASN A 93 4.89 -27.18 14.46
CA ASN A 93 5.68 -26.77 15.61
C ASN A 93 5.57 -27.83 16.74
N GLU A 94 6.72 -28.27 17.26
CA GLU A 94 6.81 -29.28 18.33
C GLU A 94 6.82 -28.67 19.78
N GLY A 95 6.22 -27.48 19.95
CA GLY A 95 5.93 -26.95 21.30
C GLY A 95 6.87 -25.87 21.83
N PHE A 96 7.86 -25.41 21.06
CA PHE A 96 8.66 -24.23 21.37
C PHE A 96 8.45 -23.17 20.30
N LEU A 97 8.30 -21.89 20.70
CA LEU A 97 8.21 -20.78 19.77
C LEU A 97 9.59 -20.51 19.13
N HIS A 98 9.67 -20.68 17.84
CA HIS A 98 10.84 -20.36 17.02
C HIS A 98 10.65 -19.03 16.29
N GLU A 99 11.73 -18.44 15.78
CA GLU A 99 11.67 -17.21 14.94
C GLU A 99 10.73 -17.39 13.74
N VAL A 100 10.72 -18.58 13.13
CA VAL A 100 9.85 -18.89 12.00
C VAL A 100 8.36 -18.83 12.38
N ASP A 101 8.00 -19.19 13.61
CA ASP A 101 6.60 -19.14 14.06
C ASP A 101 6.13 -17.68 14.22
N TYR A 102 7.04 -16.79 14.64
CA TYR A 102 6.75 -15.37 14.68
C TYR A 102 6.50 -14.80 13.29
N ASP A 103 7.33 -15.15 12.32
CA ASP A 103 7.19 -14.76 10.92
C ASP A 103 5.88 -15.33 10.32
N ILE A 104 5.56 -16.62 10.57
CA ILE A 104 4.29 -17.22 10.11
C ILE A 104 3.09 -16.48 10.70
N ASN A 105 3.09 -16.13 11.98
CA ASN A 105 2.01 -15.39 12.62
C ASN A 105 1.84 -13.99 12.04
N GLN A 106 2.94 -13.34 11.63
CA GLN A 106 2.86 -12.04 10.96
C GLN A 106 2.09 -12.13 9.64
N TYR A 107 2.40 -13.11 8.80
CA TYR A 107 1.65 -13.34 7.56
C TYR A 107 0.21 -13.79 7.82
N LEU A 108 -0.02 -14.60 8.83
CA LEU A 108 -1.36 -15.05 9.22
C LEU A 108 -2.24 -13.86 9.64
N ALA A 109 -1.72 -12.93 10.43
CA ALA A 109 -2.42 -11.72 10.81
C ALA A 109 -2.75 -10.83 9.58
N VAL A 110 -1.82 -10.73 8.62
CA VAL A 110 -2.06 -10.03 7.34
C VAL A 110 -3.20 -10.70 6.56
N ALA A 111 -3.20 -12.03 6.46
CA ALA A 111 -4.25 -12.77 5.77
C ALA A 111 -5.62 -12.57 6.44
N TYR A 112 -5.71 -12.67 7.76
CA TYR A 112 -6.93 -12.37 8.52
C TYR A 112 -7.42 -10.95 8.30
N TYR A 113 -6.51 -9.96 8.32
CA TYR A 113 -6.87 -8.56 8.08
C TYR A 113 -7.50 -8.36 6.71
N HIS A 114 -6.93 -8.94 5.65
CA HIS A 114 -7.46 -8.82 4.29
C HIS A 114 -8.80 -9.56 4.09
N LEU A 115 -9.06 -10.60 4.86
CA LEU A 115 -10.36 -11.28 4.92
C LEU A 115 -11.43 -10.49 5.68
N GLY A 116 -11.06 -9.39 6.34
CA GLY A 116 -11.95 -8.65 7.25
C GLY A 116 -12.18 -9.37 8.58
N ARG A 117 -11.36 -10.38 8.90
CA ARG A 117 -11.36 -11.13 10.17
C ARG A 117 -10.52 -10.36 11.19
N TYR A 118 -10.96 -9.15 11.51
CA TYR A 118 -10.16 -8.19 12.28
C TYR A 118 -9.95 -8.62 13.73
N GLU A 119 -10.88 -9.34 14.34
CA GLU A 119 -10.73 -9.87 15.70
C GLU A 119 -9.61 -10.91 15.78
N GLU A 120 -9.51 -11.81 14.78
CA GLU A 120 -8.43 -12.78 14.71
C GLU A 120 -7.08 -12.10 14.43
N ALA A 121 -7.05 -11.13 13.52
CA ALA A 121 -5.85 -10.35 13.24
C ALA A 121 -5.37 -9.59 14.50
N GLU A 122 -6.28 -8.96 15.24
CA GLU A 122 -6.00 -8.24 16.49
C GLU A 122 -5.42 -9.17 17.54
N HIS A 123 -6.01 -10.35 17.71
CA HIS A 123 -5.52 -11.34 18.66
C HIS A 123 -4.07 -11.74 18.35
N VAL A 124 -3.76 -11.98 17.08
CA VAL A 124 -2.40 -12.35 16.66
C VAL A 124 -1.43 -11.18 16.87
N TYR A 125 -1.75 -9.97 16.39
CA TYR A 125 -0.87 -8.81 16.56
C TYR A 125 -0.68 -8.42 18.02
N GLY A 126 -1.72 -8.52 18.85
CA GLY A 126 -1.64 -8.29 20.30
C GLY A 126 -0.67 -9.25 20.98
N ALA A 127 -0.79 -10.55 20.69
CA ALA A 127 0.14 -11.56 21.22
C ALA A 127 1.58 -11.33 20.72
N MET A 128 1.77 -10.95 19.46
CA MET A 128 3.09 -10.62 18.90
C MET A 128 3.70 -9.39 19.59
N ALA A 129 2.91 -8.35 19.86
CA ALA A 129 3.36 -7.14 20.56
C ALA A 129 3.80 -7.43 22.01
N GLU A 130 3.15 -8.37 22.68
CA GLU A 130 3.57 -8.86 24.01
C GLU A 130 4.88 -9.63 23.95
N LEU A 131 5.05 -10.49 22.94
CA LEU A 131 6.27 -11.30 22.76
C LEU A 131 7.48 -10.45 22.35
N ARG A 132 7.27 -9.43 21.50
CA ARG A 132 8.32 -8.53 20.99
C ARG A 132 7.94 -7.07 21.20
N PRO A 133 7.95 -6.57 22.45
CA PRO A 133 7.47 -5.23 22.78
C PRO A 133 8.32 -4.08 22.19
N LYS A 134 9.40 -4.41 21.47
CA LYS A 134 10.28 -3.45 20.77
C LYS A 134 10.13 -3.50 19.25
N ASP A 135 9.18 -4.25 18.74
CA ASP A 135 8.90 -4.32 17.32
C ASP A 135 7.89 -3.21 16.95
N ALA A 136 8.41 -2.11 16.41
CA ALA A 136 7.58 -0.95 16.05
C ALA A 136 6.57 -1.27 14.94
N GLN A 137 6.93 -2.17 14.02
CA GLN A 137 6.05 -2.58 12.92
C GLN A 137 4.82 -3.33 13.44
N VAL A 138 5.00 -4.25 14.39
CA VAL A 138 3.89 -4.99 14.99
C VAL A 138 2.94 -4.05 15.75
N HIS A 139 3.47 -3.10 16.51
CA HIS A 139 2.63 -2.09 17.17
C HIS A 139 1.85 -1.24 16.17
N PHE A 140 2.45 -0.86 15.04
CA PHE A 140 1.77 -0.14 13.97
C PHE A 140 0.62 -0.98 13.36
N GLN A 141 0.89 -2.24 12.99
CA GLN A 141 -0.11 -3.14 12.41
C GLN A 141 -1.28 -3.42 13.41
N HIS A 142 -0.93 -3.60 14.68
CA HIS A 142 -1.92 -3.73 15.75
C HIS A 142 -2.83 -2.50 15.83
N GLY A 143 -2.23 -1.29 15.79
CA GLY A 143 -2.97 -0.03 15.79
C GLY A 143 -3.91 0.12 14.59
N VAL A 144 -3.46 -0.26 13.38
CA VAL A 144 -4.30 -0.26 12.17
C VAL A 144 -5.48 -1.23 12.33
N THR A 145 -5.23 -2.43 12.84
CA THR A 145 -6.28 -3.44 13.04
C THR A 145 -7.31 -2.99 14.09
N LEU A 146 -6.86 -2.32 15.15
CA LEU A 146 -7.73 -1.75 16.17
C LEU A 146 -8.63 -0.62 15.62
N LEU A 147 -8.17 0.14 14.63
CA LEU A 147 -9.00 1.13 13.92
C LEU A 147 -10.13 0.45 13.15
N GLU A 148 -9.88 -0.68 12.47
CA GLU A 148 -10.92 -1.45 11.78
C GLU A 148 -12.00 -1.95 12.75
N LEU A 149 -11.61 -2.28 13.98
CA LEU A 149 -12.51 -2.70 15.06
C LEU A 149 -13.22 -1.53 15.75
N GLY A 150 -12.93 -0.27 15.37
CA GLY A 150 -13.48 0.93 16.01
C GLY A 150 -12.92 1.19 17.43
N ARG A 151 -11.81 0.53 17.81
CA ARG A 151 -11.16 0.66 19.13
C ARG A 151 -10.11 1.76 19.09
N TYR A 152 -10.54 3.00 18.95
CA TYR A 152 -9.69 4.15 18.63
C TYR A 152 -8.69 4.51 19.72
N GLU A 153 -9.05 4.38 21.01
CA GLU A 153 -8.16 4.66 22.14
C GLU A 153 -7.02 3.61 22.20
N ASP A 154 -7.36 2.34 22.03
CA ASP A 154 -6.38 1.26 22.01
C ASP A 154 -5.45 1.38 20.80
N SER A 155 -6.01 1.78 19.64
CA SER A 155 -5.25 2.07 18.43
C SER A 155 -4.22 3.19 18.67
N LYS A 156 -4.62 4.26 19.35
CA LYS A 156 -3.71 5.36 19.70
C LYS A 156 -2.58 4.86 20.58
N GLU A 157 -2.85 4.04 21.60
CA GLU A 157 -1.81 3.47 22.45
C GLU A 157 -0.80 2.64 21.64
N ALA A 158 -1.29 1.82 20.71
CA ALA A 158 -0.42 1.03 19.85
C ALA A 158 0.45 1.91 18.93
N PHE A 159 -0.13 2.95 18.31
CA PHE A 159 0.63 3.90 17.49
C PHE A 159 1.65 4.71 18.32
N ASP A 160 1.29 5.14 19.53
CA ASP A 160 2.20 5.83 20.45
C ASP A 160 3.44 4.95 20.76
N ARG A 161 3.23 3.63 20.93
CA ARG A 161 4.33 2.66 21.08
C ARG A 161 5.20 2.56 19.83
N ALA A 162 4.60 2.44 18.65
CA ALA A 162 5.33 2.36 17.38
C ALA A 162 6.22 3.61 17.18
N VAL A 163 5.66 4.80 17.37
CA VAL A 163 6.40 6.07 17.22
C VAL A 163 7.46 6.25 18.30
N ALA A 164 7.20 5.82 19.54
CA ALA A 164 8.20 5.89 20.61
C ALA A 164 9.44 5.01 20.34
N LEU A 165 9.25 3.89 19.64
CA LEU A 165 10.33 2.99 19.25
C LEU A 165 11.16 3.54 18.09
N GLU A 166 10.50 4.13 17.09
CA GLU A 166 11.13 4.66 15.88
C GLU A 166 10.62 6.08 15.56
N PRO A 167 11.03 7.09 16.35
CA PRO A 167 10.48 8.45 16.26
C PRO A 167 10.91 9.23 15.00
N ALA A 168 11.85 8.70 14.22
CA ALA A 168 12.31 9.28 12.96
C ALA A 168 11.84 8.48 11.73
N ASP A 169 10.96 7.52 11.91
CA ASP A 169 10.25 6.87 10.82
C ASP A 169 9.07 7.77 10.38
N TYR A 170 9.40 8.70 9.48
CA TYR A 170 8.43 9.70 9.02
C TYR A 170 7.38 9.09 8.08
N ASP A 171 7.68 7.98 7.41
CA ASP A 171 6.71 7.24 6.61
C ASP A 171 5.61 6.66 7.50
N ARG A 172 5.98 5.99 8.58
CA ARG A 172 5.04 5.47 9.57
C ARG A 172 4.19 6.57 10.20
N ILE A 173 4.78 7.72 10.53
CA ILE A 173 4.04 8.87 11.07
C ILE A 173 2.98 9.36 10.07
N ILE A 174 3.33 9.47 8.80
CA ILE A 174 2.38 9.85 7.75
C ILE A 174 1.31 8.78 7.57
N ASP A 175 1.65 7.51 7.67
CA ASP A 175 0.69 6.41 7.54
C ASP A 175 -0.28 6.36 8.73
N ILE A 176 0.18 6.65 9.95
CA ILE A 176 -0.69 6.85 11.12
C ILE A 176 -1.66 8.02 10.88
N TYR A 177 -1.17 9.15 10.35
CA TYR A 177 -2.03 10.27 9.96
C TYR A 177 -3.09 9.86 8.95
N LYS A 178 -2.69 9.16 7.88
CA LYS A 178 -3.62 8.68 6.84
C LYS A 178 -4.64 7.70 7.41
N ALA A 179 -4.21 6.80 8.32
CA ALA A 179 -5.07 5.86 9.00
C ALA A 179 -6.17 6.59 9.78
N PHE A 180 -5.83 7.49 10.68
CA PHE A 180 -6.82 8.28 11.41
C PHE A 180 -7.70 9.14 10.50
N TYR A 181 -7.12 9.76 9.45
CA TYR A 181 -7.87 10.57 8.49
C TYR A 181 -8.97 9.77 7.80
N GLN A 182 -8.71 8.53 7.43
CA GLN A 182 -9.67 7.65 6.77
C GLN A 182 -10.92 7.39 7.62
N TYR A 183 -10.75 7.28 8.94
CA TYR A 183 -11.85 7.06 9.89
C TYR A 183 -12.48 8.37 10.40
N GLY A 184 -12.10 9.52 9.84
CA GLY A 184 -12.65 10.83 10.23
C GLY A 184 -11.99 11.44 11.45
N TYR A 185 -10.92 10.87 11.98
CA TYR A 185 -10.16 11.35 13.13
C TYR A 185 -8.93 12.17 12.71
N ARG A 186 -9.08 13.05 11.73
CA ARG A 186 -7.99 13.84 11.15
C ARG A 186 -7.13 14.52 12.22
N ASP A 187 -7.75 15.09 13.24
CA ASP A 187 -7.04 15.86 14.27
C ASP A 187 -6.11 14.96 15.10
N LEU A 188 -6.53 13.72 15.42
CA LEU A 188 -5.66 12.75 16.10
C LEU A 188 -4.44 12.39 15.24
N GLY A 189 -4.63 12.17 13.94
CA GLY A 189 -3.52 11.92 13.02
C GLY A 189 -2.56 13.10 12.92
N LEU A 190 -3.09 14.35 12.92
CA LEU A 190 -2.26 15.56 12.89
C LEU A 190 -1.36 15.71 14.12
N GLU A 191 -1.79 15.28 15.30
CA GLU A 191 -0.96 15.31 16.51
C GLU A 191 0.39 14.63 16.30
N TYR A 192 0.43 13.49 15.59
CA TYR A 192 1.68 12.77 15.28
C TYR A 192 2.58 13.56 14.32
N VAL A 193 2.01 14.12 13.28
CA VAL A 193 2.76 14.95 12.31
C VAL A 193 3.31 16.21 12.98
N GLU A 194 2.50 16.91 13.78
CA GLU A 194 2.89 18.11 14.50
C GLU A 194 3.97 17.81 15.56
N ALA A 195 3.85 16.68 16.28
CA ALA A 195 4.87 16.25 17.25
C ALA A 195 6.21 15.99 16.55
N ALA A 196 6.23 15.31 15.40
CA ALA A 196 7.43 15.11 14.61
C ALA A 196 8.05 16.43 14.14
N MET A 197 7.23 17.43 13.81
CA MET A 197 7.66 18.75 13.36
C MET A 197 8.29 19.62 14.47
N THR A 198 8.18 19.24 15.75
CA THR A 198 8.82 20.00 16.86
C THR A 198 10.35 19.91 16.82
N ASN A 199 10.93 18.89 16.20
CA ASN A 199 12.38 18.71 16.10
C ASN A 199 12.81 18.34 14.66
N THR A 200 12.83 19.36 13.81
CA THR A 200 13.15 19.21 12.37
C THR A 200 14.66 19.18 12.07
N SER A 201 15.55 19.27 13.04
CA SER A 201 16.99 19.42 12.83
C SER A 201 17.66 18.25 12.11
N LYS A 202 17.06 17.05 12.18
CA LYS A 202 17.51 15.83 11.49
C LYS A 202 16.59 15.41 10.34
N MET A 203 15.50 16.12 10.12
CA MET A 203 14.53 15.82 9.08
C MET A 203 15.06 16.28 7.73
N SER A 204 14.97 15.43 6.72
CA SER A 204 15.34 15.78 5.34
C SER A 204 14.39 16.87 4.79
N ASP A 205 14.81 17.57 3.73
CA ASP A 205 13.92 18.52 3.05
C ASP A 205 12.69 17.80 2.44
N TYR A 206 12.86 16.56 2.02
CA TYR A 206 11.78 15.69 1.53
C TYR A 206 10.74 15.40 2.64
N ASP A 207 11.16 14.86 3.78
CA ASP A 207 10.26 14.55 4.89
C ASP A 207 9.56 15.80 5.42
N ARG A 208 10.30 16.89 5.55
CA ARG A 208 9.77 18.19 5.97
C ARG A 208 8.71 18.70 5.00
N GLY A 209 8.94 18.55 3.70
CA GLY A 209 7.97 18.92 2.67
C GLY A 209 6.67 18.13 2.77
N ARG A 210 6.75 16.82 2.95
CA ARG A 210 5.56 15.96 3.15
C ARG A 210 4.78 16.33 4.42
N MET A 211 5.50 16.56 5.52
CA MET A 211 4.88 16.98 6.79
C MET A 211 4.18 18.35 6.64
N TYR A 212 4.81 19.32 5.99
CA TYR A 212 4.17 20.62 5.70
C TYR A 212 2.93 20.45 4.82
N TYR A 213 2.95 19.56 3.85
CA TYR A 213 1.78 19.26 3.02
C TYR A 213 0.61 18.75 3.88
N HIS A 214 0.82 17.76 4.74
CA HIS A 214 -0.22 17.18 5.60
C HIS A 214 -0.75 18.15 6.65
N THR A 215 0.05 19.11 7.10
CA THR A 215 -0.37 20.19 8.00
C THR A 215 -0.99 21.40 7.30
N GLY A 216 -1.14 21.34 5.95
CA GLY A 216 -1.74 22.43 5.17
C GLY A 216 -0.83 23.65 4.96
N GLN A 217 0.46 23.53 5.26
CA GLN A 217 1.45 24.60 5.11
C GLN A 217 2.10 24.53 3.71
N TYR A 218 1.28 24.62 2.66
CA TYR A 218 1.66 24.32 1.28
C TYR A 218 2.83 25.16 0.75
N ASN A 219 2.92 26.45 1.10
CA ASN A 219 4.06 27.28 0.70
C ASN A 219 5.40 26.76 1.29
N LEU A 220 5.37 26.26 2.53
CA LEU A 220 6.55 25.67 3.16
C LEU A 220 6.86 24.29 2.58
N ALA A 221 5.82 23.52 2.23
CA ALA A 221 5.97 22.25 1.52
C ALA A 221 6.70 22.46 0.19
N VAL A 222 6.24 23.39 -0.65
CA VAL A 222 6.91 23.75 -1.90
C VAL A 222 8.35 24.15 -1.65
N SER A 223 8.60 25.08 -0.71
CA SER A 223 9.95 25.59 -0.42
C SER A 223 10.91 24.50 0.08
N ALA A 224 10.41 23.43 0.69
CA ALA A 224 11.22 22.29 1.12
C ALA A 224 11.44 21.33 -0.06
N LEU A 225 10.36 20.93 -0.76
CA LEU A 225 10.42 19.95 -1.84
C LEU A 225 11.22 20.41 -3.06
N GLU A 226 11.21 21.70 -3.37
CA GLU A 226 12.05 22.27 -4.46
C GLU A 226 13.57 22.12 -4.22
N LYS A 227 14.00 21.86 -2.99
CA LYS A 227 15.42 21.59 -2.66
C LYS A 227 15.80 20.13 -2.84
N VAL A 228 14.81 19.26 -2.96
CA VAL A 228 15.02 17.82 -3.13
C VAL A 228 15.43 17.56 -4.58
N SER A 229 16.51 16.78 -4.77
CA SER A 229 16.87 16.34 -6.12
C SER A 229 15.77 15.44 -6.69
N LYS A 230 15.39 15.66 -7.93
CA LYS A 230 14.30 14.94 -8.62
C LYS A 230 14.50 13.42 -8.66
N ASP A 231 15.76 12.97 -8.59
CA ASP A 231 16.12 11.56 -8.69
C ASP A 231 16.26 10.87 -7.32
N THR A 232 16.00 11.60 -6.23
CA THR A 232 16.23 11.07 -4.87
C THR A 232 15.04 10.30 -4.33
N TYR A 233 13.82 10.79 -4.56
CA TYR A 233 12.57 10.18 -4.10
C TYR A 233 11.54 10.26 -5.21
N GLU A 234 10.95 9.11 -5.54
CA GLU A 234 10.02 8.96 -6.66
C GLU A 234 8.77 9.82 -6.53
N ASP A 235 8.24 9.97 -5.32
CA ASP A 235 7.03 10.71 -5.03
C ASP A 235 7.23 12.22 -4.72
N THR A 236 8.47 12.74 -4.87
CA THR A 236 8.73 14.19 -4.68
C THR A 236 7.85 15.05 -5.59
N ALA A 237 7.73 14.66 -6.87
CA ALA A 237 6.90 15.36 -7.84
C ALA A 237 5.41 15.28 -7.46
N LEU A 238 4.97 14.18 -6.87
CA LEU A 238 3.61 14.00 -6.40
C LEU A 238 3.27 15.02 -5.30
N TYR A 239 4.04 15.06 -4.21
CA TYR A 239 3.81 15.99 -3.11
C TYR A 239 3.98 17.46 -3.50
N LEU A 240 4.96 17.77 -4.36
CA LEU A 240 5.18 19.12 -4.86
C LEU A 240 4.00 19.59 -5.73
N GLY A 241 3.54 18.77 -6.65
CA GLY A 241 2.38 19.05 -7.50
C GLY A 241 1.09 19.19 -6.68
N MET A 242 0.83 18.28 -5.75
CA MET A 242 -0.32 18.36 -4.85
C MET A 242 -0.29 19.65 -3.98
N SER A 243 0.90 20.11 -3.59
CA SER A 243 1.05 21.38 -2.86
C SER A 243 0.66 22.58 -3.71
N TYR A 244 1.06 22.61 -5.00
CA TYR A 244 0.62 23.65 -5.94
C TYR A 244 -0.88 23.57 -6.24
N GLU A 245 -1.45 22.38 -6.38
CA GLU A 245 -2.91 22.22 -6.54
C GLU A 245 -3.68 22.77 -5.33
N ALA A 246 -3.21 22.49 -4.11
CA ALA A 246 -3.83 22.96 -2.89
C ALA A 246 -3.79 24.50 -2.76
N MET A 247 -2.79 25.15 -3.39
CA MET A 247 -2.73 26.61 -3.53
C MET A 247 -3.53 27.15 -4.73
N GLY A 248 -4.14 26.26 -5.53
CA GLY A 248 -4.93 26.63 -6.72
C GLY A 248 -4.09 26.86 -7.98
N ASP A 249 -2.79 26.61 -7.95
CA ASP A 249 -1.89 26.78 -9.09
C ASP A 249 -1.79 25.50 -9.92
N TYR A 250 -2.90 25.17 -10.61
CA TYR A 250 -3.00 23.97 -11.44
C TYR A 250 -2.05 23.97 -12.64
N ASN A 251 -1.57 25.15 -13.10
CA ASN A 251 -0.62 25.21 -14.20
C ASN A 251 0.77 24.75 -13.76
N TYR A 252 1.23 25.22 -12.61
CA TYR A 252 2.49 24.77 -12.02
C TYR A 252 2.41 23.31 -11.61
N ALA A 253 1.31 22.89 -10.96
CA ALA A 253 1.10 21.50 -10.59
C ALA A 253 1.23 20.57 -11.81
N ALA A 254 0.53 20.87 -12.92
CA ALA A 254 0.63 20.07 -14.13
C ALA A 254 2.06 20.04 -14.72
N SER A 255 2.81 21.16 -14.66
CA SER A 255 4.22 21.20 -15.09
C SER A 255 5.11 20.30 -14.24
N VAL A 256 4.90 20.30 -12.91
CA VAL A 256 5.63 19.44 -11.97
C VAL A 256 5.35 17.97 -12.25
N TYR A 257 4.07 17.59 -12.37
CA TYR A 257 3.68 16.22 -12.67
C TYR A 257 4.23 15.75 -14.02
N ASN A 258 4.14 16.57 -15.09
CA ASN A 258 4.69 16.22 -16.39
C ASN A 258 6.21 15.99 -16.33
N SER A 259 6.93 16.76 -15.52
CA SER A 259 8.37 16.52 -15.31
C SER A 259 8.63 15.23 -14.51
N GLY A 260 7.74 14.88 -13.59
CA GLY A 260 7.85 13.68 -12.77
C GLY A 260 7.61 12.39 -13.54
N ILE A 261 6.64 12.38 -14.47
CA ILE A 261 6.29 11.16 -15.23
C ILE A 261 7.33 10.76 -16.28
N GLU A 262 8.30 11.62 -16.62
CA GLU A 262 9.31 11.31 -17.64
C GLU A 262 10.13 10.05 -17.31
N ASN A 263 10.31 9.76 -16.00
CA ASN A 263 11.07 8.61 -15.51
C ASN A 263 10.31 7.78 -14.46
N SER A 264 9.02 8.00 -14.28
CA SER A 264 8.22 7.31 -13.26
C SER A 264 7.32 6.25 -13.88
N THR A 265 7.18 5.14 -13.16
CA THR A 265 6.18 4.08 -13.41
C THR A 265 5.08 4.09 -12.36
N ASP A 266 5.06 5.08 -11.46
CA ASP A 266 4.07 5.19 -10.38
C ASP A 266 2.70 5.62 -10.94
N PRO A 267 1.66 4.76 -10.89
CA PRO A 267 0.32 5.09 -11.36
C PRO A 267 -0.31 6.26 -10.58
N ALA A 268 0.14 6.55 -9.34
CA ALA A 268 -0.38 7.66 -8.56
C ALA A 268 -0.05 9.01 -9.20
N LEU A 269 1.16 9.15 -9.72
CA LEU A 269 1.59 10.37 -10.39
C LEU A 269 0.79 10.64 -11.68
N PHE A 270 0.55 9.59 -12.49
CA PHE A 270 -0.29 9.68 -13.68
C PHE A 270 -1.75 9.99 -13.35
N ASN A 271 -2.29 9.36 -12.32
CA ASN A 271 -3.65 9.63 -11.86
C ASN A 271 -3.81 11.08 -11.40
N GLN A 272 -2.85 11.59 -10.63
CA GLN A 272 -2.90 12.96 -10.13
C GLN A 272 -2.71 13.99 -11.25
N LEU A 273 -1.83 13.73 -12.23
CA LEU A 273 -1.72 14.53 -13.43
C LEU A 273 -3.06 14.60 -14.17
N GLY A 274 -3.70 13.45 -14.40
CA GLY A 274 -5.01 13.39 -15.06
C GLY A 274 -6.07 14.20 -14.33
N LEU A 275 -6.17 14.07 -13.01
CA LEU A 275 -7.10 14.84 -12.18
C LEU A 275 -6.80 16.35 -12.23
N CYS A 276 -5.53 16.73 -12.20
CA CYS A 276 -5.11 18.12 -12.36
C CYS A 276 -5.52 18.68 -13.74
N GLN A 277 -5.31 17.91 -14.82
CA GLN A 277 -5.73 18.30 -16.16
C GLN A 277 -7.27 18.42 -16.30
N MET A 278 -8.04 17.53 -15.66
CA MET A 278 -9.50 17.65 -15.57
C MET A 278 -9.91 18.99 -14.95
N LYS A 279 -9.29 19.41 -13.86
CA LYS A 279 -9.55 20.71 -13.21
C LYS A 279 -9.19 21.91 -14.09
N ARG A 280 -8.20 21.76 -14.99
CA ARG A 280 -7.81 22.76 -15.98
C ARG A 280 -8.73 22.79 -17.20
N GLY A 281 -9.62 21.81 -17.36
CA GLY A 281 -10.43 21.61 -18.56
C GLY A 281 -9.66 21.05 -19.76
N ALA A 282 -8.48 20.51 -19.53
CA ALA A 282 -7.61 19.86 -20.53
C ALA A 282 -7.92 18.35 -20.57
N TYR A 283 -9.10 18.02 -21.13
CA TYR A 283 -9.66 16.66 -21.00
C TYR A 283 -8.92 15.61 -21.85
N GLU A 284 -8.37 15.99 -23.00
CA GLU A 284 -7.56 15.12 -23.84
C GLU A 284 -6.25 14.74 -23.13
N GLU A 285 -5.60 15.70 -22.50
CA GLU A 285 -4.39 15.50 -21.73
C GLU A 285 -4.68 14.66 -20.45
N ALA A 286 -5.83 14.88 -19.81
CA ALA A 286 -6.27 14.06 -18.69
C ALA A 286 -6.45 12.60 -19.09
N LEU A 287 -7.13 12.37 -20.22
CA LEU A 287 -7.35 11.04 -20.79
C LEU A 287 -6.02 10.34 -21.11
N ALA A 288 -5.06 11.08 -21.69
CA ALA A 288 -3.74 10.55 -21.99
C ALA A 288 -3.00 10.11 -20.71
N ALA A 289 -3.07 10.92 -19.64
CA ALA A 289 -2.47 10.60 -18.36
C ALA A 289 -3.10 9.35 -17.70
N PHE A 290 -4.43 9.26 -17.67
CA PHE A 290 -5.11 8.09 -17.11
C PHE A 290 -4.76 6.80 -17.85
N LYS A 291 -4.67 6.83 -19.19
CA LYS A 291 -4.26 5.68 -20.00
C LYS A 291 -2.81 5.25 -19.74
N GLN A 292 -1.91 6.21 -19.53
CA GLN A 292 -0.54 5.88 -19.15
C GLN A 292 -0.47 5.23 -17.78
N GLY A 293 -1.23 5.74 -16.80
CA GLY A 293 -1.35 5.12 -15.49
C GLY A 293 -1.92 3.69 -15.53
N LEU A 294 -2.88 3.43 -16.43
CA LEU A 294 -3.43 2.09 -16.65
C LEU A 294 -2.44 1.11 -17.31
N ALA A 295 -1.41 1.62 -17.97
CA ALA A 295 -0.36 0.82 -18.59
C ALA A 295 0.81 0.50 -17.64
N CYS A 296 0.83 1.05 -16.43
CA CYS A 296 1.82 0.72 -15.41
C CYS A 296 1.63 -0.73 -14.93
N GLU A 297 2.73 -1.37 -14.53
CA GLU A 297 2.69 -2.73 -13.97
C GLU A 297 1.98 -2.76 -12.61
N ASP A 298 2.13 -1.70 -11.81
CA ASP A 298 1.40 -1.55 -10.56
C ASP A 298 -0.10 -1.29 -10.83
N THR A 299 -0.92 -2.24 -10.42
CA THR A 299 -2.38 -2.22 -10.58
C THR A 299 -3.13 -1.59 -9.40
N SER A 300 -2.43 -1.06 -8.43
CA SER A 300 -2.98 -0.53 -7.17
C SER A 300 -4.07 0.54 -7.38
N LEU A 301 -3.94 1.36 -8.43
CA LEU A 301 -4.87 2.43 -8.79
C LEU A 301 -5.78 2.10 -9.98
N GLN A 302 -5.80 0.86 -10.45
CA GLN A 302 -6.59 0.44 -11.62
C GLN A 302 -8.07 0.86 -11.51
N GLN A 303 -8.67 0.67 -10.35
CA GLN A 303 -10.06 1.06 -10.14
C GLN A 303 -10.26 2.56 -10.35
N SER A 304 -9.44 3.40 -9.71
CA SER A 304 -9.56 4.86 -9.81
C SER A 304 -9.27 5.36 -11.23
N LEU A 305 -8.22 4.82 -11.86
CA LEU A 305 -7.82 5.19 -13.21
C LEU A 305 -8.88 4.82 -14.25
N ARG A 306 -9.47 3.62 -14.17
CA ARG A 306 -10.56 3.18 -15.07
C ARG A 306 -11.82 4.03 -14.91
N PHE A 307 -12.18 4.40 -13.68
CA PHE A 307 -13.28 5.31 -13.42
C PHE A 307 -13.01 6.68 -14.02
N ASN A 308 -11.81 7.25 -13.74
CA ASN A 308 -11.42 8.56 -14.21
C ASN A 308 -11.29 8.63 -15.75
N GLU A 309 -10.83 7.55 -16.39
CA GLU A 309 -10.82 7.43 -17.86
C GLU A 309 -12.23 7.55 -18.44
N ALA A 310 -13.20 6.82 -17.89
CA ALA A 310 -14.58 6.89 -18.33
C ALA A 310 -15.17 8.31 -18.17
N VAL A 311 -14.90 8.96 -17.02
CA VAL A 311 -15.33 10.34 -16.77
C VAL A 311 -14.65 11.33 -17.73
N ALA A 312 -13.37 11.14 -18.08
CA ALA A 312 -12.69 11.99 -19.04
C ALA A 312 -13.34 11.92 -20.43
N TYR A 313 -13.75 10.73 -20.91
CA TYR A 313 -14.51 10.58 -22.15
C TYR A 313 -15.87 11.28 -22.09
N GLU A 314 -16.54 11.29 -20.95
CA GLU A 314 -17.78 12.02 -20.75
C GLU A 314 -17.60 13.53 -20.95
N TYR A 315 -16.55 14.11 -20.34
CA TYR A 315 -16.21 15.52 -20.53
C TYR A 315 -15.81 15.88 -21.96
N LEU A 316 -15.31 14.91 -22.73
CA LEU A 316 -15.06 15.03 -24.17
C LEU A 316 -16.30 14.84 -25.00
N ALA A 317 -17.48 14.65 -24.38
CA ALA A 317 -18.77 14.35 -25.00
C ALA A 317 -18.80 13.04 -25.83
N ASP A 318 -17.83 12.14 -25.64
CA ASP A 318 -17.86 10.78 -26.17
C ASP A 318 -18.62 9.85 -25.20
N PHE A 319 -19.92 10.07 -25.13
CA PHE A 319 -20.80 9.33 -24.21
C PHE A 319 -20.90 7.85 -24.55
N GLU A 320 -20.69 7.46 -25.82
CA GLU A 320 -20.71 6.05 -26.23
C GLU A 320 -19.52 5.28 -25.62
N THR A 321 -18.32 5.83 -25.73
CA THR A 321 -17.11 5.24 -25.13
C THR A 321 -17.19 5.27 -23.62
N ALA A 322 -17.58 6.40 -23.01
CA ALA A 322 -17.75 6.52 -21.56
C ALA A 322 -18.69 5.45 -20.99
N LYS A 323 -19.83 5.22 -21.64
CA LYS A 323 -20.81 4.20 -21.25
C LYS A 323 -20.25 2.79 -21.32
N LYS A 324 -19.53 2.42 -22.39
CA LYS A 324 -18.89 1.10 -22.54
C LYS A 324 -17.84 0.85 -21.44
N LEU A 325 -17.02 1.86 -21.14
CA LEU A 325 -16.00 1.76 -20.10
C LEU A 325 -16.65 1.64 -18.71
N MET A 326 -17.70 2.42 -18.43
CA MET A 326 -18.41 2.35 -17.15
C MET A 326 -19.16 1.04 -16.98
N GLU A 327 -19.72 0.48 -18.07
CA GLU A 327 -20.34 -0.87 -18.06
C GLU A 327 -19.27 -1.95 -17.75
N SER A 328 -18.10 -1.86 -18.37
CA SER A 328 -16.98 -2.78 -18.10
C SER A 328 -16.48 -2.63 -16.66
N TYR A 329 -16.36 -1.40 -16.17
CA TYR A 329 -15.96 -1.12 -14.79
C TYR A 329 -16.91 -1.75 -13.78
N LEU A 330 -18.23 -1.64 -13.97
CA LEU A 330 -19.24 -2.17 -13.05
C LEU A 330 -19.33 -3.71 -13.05
N LYS A 331 -18.76 -4.42 -14.04
CA LYS A 331 -18.62 -5.88 -13.97
C LYS A 331 -17.62 -6.29 -12.91
N ASP A 332 -16.54 -5.53 -12.78
CA ASP A 332 -15.48 -5.83 -11.81
C ASP A 332 -15.76 -5.19 -10.44
N TYR A 333 -16.46 -4.04 -10.42
CA TYR A 333 -16.78 -3.26 -9.22
C TYR A 333 -18.31 -2.99 -9.08
N PRO A 334 -19.14 -4.05 -8.95
CA PRO A 334 -20.60 -3.93 -9.02
C PRO A 334 -21.22 -3.09 -7.89
N ASN A 335 -20.52 -2.93 -6.77
CA ASN A 335 -21.01 -2.23 -5.58
C ASN A 335 -20.57 -0.75 -5.53
N ASP A 336 -19.91 -0.22 -6.57
CA ASP A 336 -19.53 1.19 -6.62
C ASP A 336 -20.75 2.07 -6.92
N ALA A 337 -21.31 2.68 -5.88
CA ALA A 337 -22.51 3.49 -5.97
C ALA A 337 -22.32 4.77 -6.81
N GLN A 338 -21.08 5.29 -6.91
CA GLN A 338 -20.79 6.44 -7.76
C GLN A 338 -20.81 6.03 -9.23
N ALA A 339 -20.14 4.92 -9.57
CA ALA A 339 -20.12 4.39 -10.93
C ALA A 339 -21.52 3.96 -11.40
N GLN A 340 -22.35 3.38 -10.51
CA GLN A 340 -23.74 3.06 -10.82
C GLN A 340 -24.54 4.32 -11.21
N ARG A 341 -24.43 5.42 -10.45
CA ARG A 341 -25.11 6.68 -10.76
C ARG A 341 -24.63 7.26 -12.08
N GLU A 342 -23.32 7.23 -12.33
CA GLU A 342 -22.73 7.71 -13.57
C GLU A 342 -23.19 6.90 -14.77
N TYR A 343 -23.23 5.58 -14.64
CA TYR A 343 -23.74 4.70 -15.70
C TYR A 343 -25.21 4.94 -16.02
N GLU A 344 -26.09 5.14 -15.00
CA GLU A 344 -27.48 5.49 -15.22
C GLU A 344 -27.63 6.83 -15.97
N PHE A 345 -26.80 7.83 -15.68
CA PHE A 345 -26.73 9.08 -16.43
C PHE A 345 -26.33 8.82 -17.89
N LEU A 346 -25.27 8.04 -18.14
CA LEU A 346 -24.78 7.74 -19.47
C LEU A 346 -25.76 6.93 -20.32
N LYS A 347 -26.66 6.14 -19.73
CA LYS A 347 -27.75 5.45 -20.47
C LYS A 347 -28.75 6.40 -21.10
N THR A 348 -28.84 7.63 -20.65
CA THR A 348 -29.79 8.64 -21.16
C THR A 348 -29.19 9.51 -22.26
N ARG A 349 -27.91 9.29 -22.63
CA ARG A 349 -27.17 10.03 -23.66
C ARG A 349 -26.89 9.16 -24.88
#